data_670a23a61b52d0f70c323e7fcf1a8fed
#
_entry.id   670a23a61b52d0f70c323e7fcf1a8fed
#
_cell.length_a   1.000
_cell.length_b   1.000
_cell.length_c   1.000
_cell.angle_alpha   90.00
_cell.angle_beta   90.00
_cell.angle_gamma   90.00
#
_symmetry.space_group_name_H-M   'P 1'
#
loop_
_entity.id
_entity.type
_entity.pdbx_description
1 polymer ?
#
loop_
_entity_poly.entity_id
_entity_poly.type
_entity_poly.pdbx_seq_one_letter_code
_entity_poly.pdbx_strand_id
1 'polypeptide(L)'
;GGEQQMLAIGRALMSNPSYLLLDEPSLGLAPKLVDEVAELIKEINSQGVTVLLVEQNANMALSISDHGYIMETGNVVMDNKSSMLLNDADVREFYLGLNAEGTKRKSFKDVKHYKRKKRWLS
;
A
#
# COMPACT_ATOMS: atom_id res chain seq x y z
N GLY A 1 17.08 -0.33 -11.70
CA GLY A 1 16.01 0.62 -11.72
C GLY A 1 14.67 0.04 -12.14
N GLY A 2 13.82 0.92 -12.68
CA GLY A 2 12.46 0.59 -13.08
C GLY A 2 12.35 -0.51 -14.13
N GLU A 3 13.29 -0.59 -15.04
CA GLU A 3 13.35 -1.64 -16.08
C GLU A 3 13.53 -3.03 -15.48
N GLN A 4 14.33 -3.17 -14.42
CA GLN A 4 14.52 -4.43 -13.70
C GLN A 4 13.26 -4.86 -12.99
N GLN A 5 12.52 -3.93 -12.41
CA GLN A 5 11.22 -4.20 -11.78
C GLN A 5 10.19 -4.66 -12.81
N MET A 6 10.10 -3.98 -13.95
CA MET A 6 9.21 -4.38 -15.05
C MET A 6 9.54 -5.77 -15.57
N LEU A 7 10.82 -6.10 -15.71
CA LEU A 7 11.29 -7.41 -16.14
C LEU A 7 10.92 -8.51 -15.12
N ALA A 8 11.12 -8.25 -13.84
CA ALA A 8 10.77 -9.19 -12.76
C ALA A 8 9.27 -9.49 -12.74
N ILE A 9 8.43 -8.48 -12.87
CA ILE A 9 6.97 -8.62 -12.95
C ILE A 9 6.58 -9.41 -14.20
N GLY A 10 7.19 -9.10 -15.35
CA GLY A 10 6.96 -9.81 -16.61
C GLY A 10 7.30 -11.30 -16.51
N ARG A 11 8.40 -11.64 -15.87
CA ARG A 11 8.78 -13.05 -15.63
C ARG A 11 7.76 -13.77 -14.75
N ALA A 12 7.30 -13.13 -13.68
CA ALA A 12 6.29 -13.71 -12.81
C ALA A 12 4.98 -14.00 -13.57
N LEU A 13 4.58 -13.10 -14.46
CA LEU A 13 3.38 -13.24 -15.27
C LEU A 13 3.47 -14.36 -16.31
N MET A 14 4.65 -14.75 -16.75
CA MET A 14 4.85 -15.85 -17.70
C MET A 14 4.38 -17.21 -17.13
N SER A 15 4.34 -17.38 -15.82
CA SER A 15 3.78 -18.56 -15.17
C SER A 15 2.24 -18.61 -15.17
N ASN A 16 1.58 -17.59 -15.71
CA ASN A 16 0.13 -17.43 -15.71
C ASN A 16 -0.50 -17.57 -14.32
N PRO A 17 -0.08 -16.74 -13.35
CA PRO A 17 -0.47 -16.90 -11.95
C PRO A 17 -1.90 -16.44 -11.70
N SER A 18 -2.56 -17.04 -10.69
CA SER A 18 -3.80 -16.53 -10.12
C SER A 18 -3.52 -15.44 -9.08
N TYR A 19 -2.36 -15.48 -8.44
CA TYR A 19 -1.91 -14.56 -7.40
C TYR A 19 -0.52 -14.04 -7.70
N LEU A 20 -0.31 -12.73 -7.56
CA LEU A 20 0.97 -12.08 -7.71
C LEU A 20 1.33 -11.37 -6.39
N LEU A 21 2.51 -11.69 -5.85
CA LEU A 21 3.04 -11.07 -4.65
C LEU A 21 4.13 -10.08 -5.03
N LEU A 22 3.94 -8.81 -4.69
CA LEU A 22 4.89 -7.73 -4.97
C LEU A 22 5.36 -7.09 -3.67
N ASP A 23 6.65 -7.13 -3.42
CA ASP A 23 7.27 -6.57 -2.23
C ASP A 23 8.04 -5.29 -2.59
N GLU A 24 7.50 -4.14 -2.17
CA GLU A 24 8.04 -2.80 -2.37
C GLU A 24 8.47 -2.51 -3.83
N PRO A 25 7.61 -2.73 -4.84
CA PRO A 25 8.01 -2.58 -6.24
C PRO A 25 8.37 -1.16 -6.64
N SER A 26 7.97 -0.15 -5.87
CA SER A 26 8.30 1.26 -6.14
C SER A 26 9.56 1.76 -5.44
N LEU A 27 10.21 0.92 -4.62
CA LEU A 27 11.35 1.32 -3.82
C LEU A 27 12.51 1.84 -4.70
N GLY A 28 12.98 3.04 -4.41
CA GLY A 28 14.10 3.66 -5.12
C GLY A 28 13.79 4.18 -6.51
N LEU A 29 12.53 4.14 -6.95
CA LEU A 29 12.12 4.63 -8.24
C LEU A 29 11.79 6.14 -8.22
N ALA A 30 12.07 6.82 -9.33
CA ALA A 30 11.62 8.19 -9.56
C ALA A 30 10.08 8.25 -9.60
N PRO A 31 9.45 9.39 -9.24
CA PRO A 31 7.99 9.50 -9.17
C PRO A 31 7.25 9.06 -10.43
N LYS A 32 7.78 9.38 -11.60
CA LYS A 32 7.19 8.97 -12.89
C LYS A 32 7.17 7.45 -13.06
N LEU A 33 8.24 6.77 -12.65
CA LEU A 33 8.32 5.31 -12.70
C LEU A 33 7.40 4.66 -11.66
N VAL A 34 7.20 5.28 -10.52
CA VAL A 34 6.22 4.83 -9.51
C VAL A 34 4.82 4.81 -10.14
N ASP A 35 4.44 5.86 -10.86
CA ASP A 35 3.15 5.94 -11.54
C ASP A 35 3.01 4.85 -12.62
N GLU A 36 4.06 4.59 -13.38
CA GLU A 36 4.06 3.53 -14.39
C GLU A 36 3.90 2.14 -13.77
N VAL A 37 4.57 1.86 -12.66
CA VAL A 37 4.42 0.61 -11.90
C VAL A 37 3.00 0.48 -11.36
N ALA A 38 2.43 1.54 -10.81
CA ALA A 38 1.06 1.55 -10.31
C ALA A 38 0.05 1.22 -11.43
N GLU A 39 0.18 1.83 -12.59
CA GLU A 39 -0.68 1.55 -13.74
C GLU A 39 -0.54 0.10 -14.23
N LEU A 40 0.68 -0.43 -14.27
CA LEU A 40 0.93 -1.82 -14.63
C LEU A 40 0.24 -2.79 -13.65
N ILE A 41 0.32 -2.54 -12.35
CA ILE A 41 -0.34 -3.37 -11.32
C ILE A 41 -1.86 -3.34 -11.50
N LYS A 42 -2.43 -2.18 -11.76
CA LYS A 42 -3.87 -2.05 -12.03
C LYS A 42 -4.29 -2.86 -13.25
N GLU A 43 -3.52 -2.80 -14.32
CA GLU A 43 -3.77 -3.55 -15.54
C GLU A 43 -3.73 -5.06 -15.31
N ILE A 44 -2.72 -5.54 -14.60
CA ILE A 44 -2.57 -6.96 -14.23
C ILE A 44 -3.79 -7.43 -13.43
N ASN A 45 -4.20 -6.66 -12.43
CA ASN A 45 -5.37 -6.97 -11.60
C ASN A 45 -6.65 -7.00 -12.44
N SER A 46 -6.81 -6.08 -13.39
CA SER A 46 -7.98 -6.02 -14.27
C SER A 46 -8.12 -7.26 -15.17
N GLN A 47 -7.04 -7.97 -15.41
CA GLN A 47 -7.01 -9.22 -16.18
C GLN A 47 -7.36 -10.47 -15.34
N GLY A 48 -7.71 -10.29 -14.07
CA GLY A 48 -8.14 -11.36 -13.18
C GLY A 48 -7.06 -11.91 -12.25
N VAL A 49 -5.87 -11.31 -12.22
CA VAL A 49 -4.81 -11.68 -11.27
C VAL A 49 -5.05 -10.96 -9.94
N THR A 50 -5.13 -11.72 -8.85
CA THR A 50 -5.17 -11.14 -7.50
C THR A 50 -3.77 -10.71 -7.09
N VAL A 51 -3.62 -9.46 -6.64
CA VAL A 51 -2.33 -8.89 -6.27
C VAL A 51 -2.28 -8.63 -4.77
N LEU A 52 -1.27 -9.18 -4.11
CA LEU A 52 -0.85 -8.76 -2.77
C LEU A 52 0.34 -7.81 -2.90
N LEU A 53 0.10 -6.54 -2.60
CA LEU A 53 1.09 -5.49 -2.72
C LEU A 53 1.58 -5.07 -1.33
N VAL A 54 2.87 -5.17 -1.10
CA VAL A 54 3.54 -4.62 0.09
C VAL A 54 4.24 -3.34 -0.33
N GLU A 55 3.88 -2.23 0.26
CA GLU A 55 4.40 -0.90 -0.10
C GLU A 55 4.58 -0.01 1.12
N GLN A 56 5.70 0.71 1.14
CA GLN A 56 5.93 1.80 2.08
C GLN A 56 5.25 3.10 1.61
N ASN A 57 5.12 3.28 0.30
CA ASN A 57 4.38 4.38 -0.29
C ASN A 57 2.87 4.13 -0.16
N ALA A 58 2.32 4.55 0.99
CA ALA A 58 0.91 4.32 1.31
C ALA A 58 -0.05 4.99 0.31
N ASN A 59 0.30 6.16 -0.18
CA ASN A 59 -0.53 6.89 -1.14
C ASN A 59 -0.70 6.10 -2.45
N MET A 60 0.41 5.62 -3.00
CA MET A 60 0.39 4.77 -4.19
C MET A 60 -0.39 3.48 -3.95
N ALA A 61 -0.08 2.77 -2.86
CA ALA A 61 -0.70 1.48 -2.56
C ALA A 61 -2.21 1.58 -2.37
N LEU A 62 -2.67 2.56 -1.59
CA LEU A 62 -4.10 2.75 -1.32
C LEU A 62 -4.87 3.29 -2.52
N SER A 63 -4.22 4.01 -3.43
CA SER A 63 -4.86 4.53 -4.62
C SER A 63 -5.18 3.46 -5.67
N ILE A 64 -4.49 2.33 -5.64
CA ILE A 64 -4.67 1.23 -6.62
C ILE A 64 -5.23 -0.05 -6.03
N SER A 65 -5.40 -0.14 -4.71
CA SER A 65 -5.89 -1.33 -4.02
C SER A 65 -7.38 -1.21 -3.69
N ASP A 66 -8.03 -2.36 -3.51
CA ASP A 66 -9.42 -2.46 -3.05
C ASP A 66 -9.50 -2.46 -1.52
N HIS A 67 -8.53 -3.08 -0.87
CA HIS A 67 -8.46 -3.25 0.57
C HIS A 67 -7.04 -3.00 1.07
N GLY A 68 -6.89 -2.41 2.25
CA GLY A 68 -5.60 -2.14 2.85
C GLY A 68 -5.47 -2.66 4.28
N TYR A 69 -4.27 -3.12 4.59
CA TYR A 69 -3.82 -3.45 5.93
C TYR A 69 -2.65 -2.53 6.28
N ILE A 70 -2.79 -1.72 7.31
CA ILE A 70 -1.69 -0.87 7.78
C ILE A 70 -0.98 -1.60 8.90
N MET A 71 0.33 -1.74 8.77
CA MET A 71 1.16 -2.47 9.73
C MET A 71 2.17 -1.54 10.38
N GLU A 72 2.35 -1.71 11.67
CA GLU A 72 3.42 -1.08 12.44
C GLU A 72 4.08 -2.13 13.33
N THR A 73 5.40 -2.23 13.25
CA THR A 73 6.22 -3.12 14.11
C THR A 73 5.65 -4.54 14.17
N GLY A 74 5.36 -5.12 13.00
CA GLY A 74 4.86 -6.49 12.88
C GLY A 74 3.40 -6.70 13.25
N ASN A 75 2.64 -5.63 13.52
CA ASN A 75 1.22 -5.72 13.89
C ASN A 75 0.34 -4.97 12.89
N VAL A 76 -0.80 -5.56 12.55
CA VAL A 76 -1.85 -4.86 11.80
C VAL A 76 -2.54 -3.88 12.74
N VAL A 77 -2.43 -2.59 12.46
CA VAL A 77 -3.03 -1.51 13.25
C VAL A 77 -4.34 -1.01 12.66
N MET A 78 -4.52 -1.14 11.35
CA MET A 78 -5.77 -0.84 10.65
C MET A 78 -6.01 -1.83 9.52
N ASP A 79 -7.27 -2.07 9.24
CA ASP A 79 -7.76 -2.99 8.21
C ASP A 79 -9.12 -2.47 7.72
N ASN A 80 -9.16 -2.03 6.48
CA ASN A 80 -10.40 -1.51 5.88
C ASN A 80 -10.30 -1.44 4.35
N LYS A 81 -11.42 -1.11 3.70
CA LYS A 81 -11.42 -0.74 2.29
C LYS A 81 -10.46 0.43 2.05
N SER A 82 -9.73 0.39 0.94
CA SER A 82 -8.76 1.43 0.61
C SER A 82 -9.40 2.82 0.52
N SER A 83 -10.61 2.93 -0.01
CA SER A 83 -11.36 4.19 -0.05
C SER A 83 -11.65 4.76 1.33
N MET A 84 -11.91 3.91 2.31
CA MET A 84 -12.11 4.32 3.70
C MET A 84 -10.80 4.77 4.36
N LEU A 85 -9.71 4.07 4.10
CA LEU A 85 -8.39 4.43 4.62
C LEU A 85 -7.89 5.76 4.04
N LEU A 86 -8.10 6.00 2.75
CA LEU A 86 -7.73 7.27 2.10
C LEU A 86 -8.47 8.48 2.69
N ASN A 87 -9.66 8.30 3.21
CA ASN A 87 -10.47 9.34 3.82
C ASN A 87 -10.36 9.40 5.35
N ASP A 88 -9.64 8.47 5.95
CA ASP A 88 -9.41 8.46 7.40
C ASP A 88 -8.43 9.57 7.79
N ALA A 89 -8.79 10.39 8.78
CA ALA A 89 -7.98 11.53 9.21
C ALA A 89 -6.61 11.10 9.75
N ASP A 90 -6.56 10.03 10.52
CA ASP A 90 -5.32 9.51 11.11
C ASP A 90 -4.40 8.91 10.03
N VAL A 91 -4.96 8.20 9.06
CA VAL A 91 -4.19 7.67 7.93
C VAL A 91 -3.59 8.81 7.11
N ARG A 92 -4.35 9.85 6.84
CA ARG A 92 -3.88 11.03 6.10
C ARG A 92 -2.76 11.75 6.83
N GLU A 93 -2.90 11.88 8.14
CA GLU A 93 -1.89 12.55 8.97
C GLU A 93 -0.60 11.73 9.09
N PHE A 94 -0.70 10.44 9.42
CA PHE A 94 0.46 9.61 9.78
C PHE A 94 1.15 8.95 8.59
N TYR A 95 0.41 8.59 7.55
CA TYR A 95 0.94 7.76 6.46
C TYR A 95 0.95 8.43 5.09
N LEU A 96 0.06 9.39 4.83
CA LEU A 96 -0.02 10.06 3.54
C LEU A 96 0.73 11.40 3.49
N GLY A 97 1.30 11.84 4.60
CA GLY A 97 2.08 13.08 4.66
C GLY A 97 1.27 14.36 4.45
N LEU A 98 -0.05 14.29 4.60
CA LEU A 98 -0.95 15.43 4.43
C LEU A 98 -1.12 16.20 5.74
N ASN A 99 0.00 16.51 6.42
CA ASN A 99 -0.03 17.28 7.65
C ASN A 99 -0.38 18.74 7.38
N ALA A 100 -1.37 19.23 8.11
CA ALA A 100 -1.45 20.64 8.40
C ALA A 100 -0.24 21.01 9.27
N GLU A 101 0.72 21.73 8.67
CA GLU A 101 1.83 22.44 9.32
C GLU A 101 2.66 21.70 10.41
N GLY A 102 3.86 21.31 10.05
CA GLY A 102 5.04 21.42 10.93
C GLY A 102 5.17 20.46 12.10
N THR A 103 4.31 19.50 12.29
CA THR A 103 4.37 18.60 13.44
C THR A 103 5.21 17.36 13.13
N LYS A 104 6.18 17.04 14.02
CA LYS A 104 6.97 15.80 13.97
C LYS A 104 6.06 14.60 13.75
N ARG A 105 6.44 13.71 12.81
CA ARG A 105 5.79 12.41 12.62
C ARG A 105 5.63 11.69 13.96
N LYS A 106 4.41 11.66 14.47
CA LYS A 106 4.07 10.84 15.62
C LYS A 106 3.78 9.44 15.11
N SER A 107 4.24 8.42 15.80
CA SER A 107 3.84 7.04 15.53
C SER A 107 2.35 6.89 15.84
N PHE A 108 1.65 6.07 15.05
CA PHE A 108 0.25 5.71 15.31
C PHE A 108 0.06 5.09 16.70
N LYS A 109 1.11 4.50 17.25
CA LYS A 109 1.12 3.95 18.62
C LYS A 109 1.00 5.01 19.70
N ASP A 110 1.42 6.24 19.42
CA ASP A 110 1.41 7.35 20.39
C ASP A 110 0.04 8.01 20.53
N VAL A 111 -0.93 7.59 19.71
CA VAL A 111 -2.31 8.08 19.76
C VAL A 111 -3.11 7.26 20.76
N LYS A 112 -3.19 7.75 22.02
CA LYS A 112 -3.78 7.05 23.18
C LYS A 112 -5.26 6.67 23.05
N HIS A 113 -6.00 7.28 22.15
CA HIS A 113 -7.46 7.07 22.01
C HIS A 113 -7.83 6.18 20.83
N TYR A 114 -6.85 5.64 20.12
CA TYR A 114 -7.13 4.73 19.03
C TYR A 114 -7.54 3.34 19.57
N LYS A 115 -8.83 3.05 19.49
CA LYS A 115 -9.32 1.72 19.80
C LYS A 115 -8.99 0.78 18.64
N ARG A 116 -7.98 -0.08 18.83
CA ARG A 116 -7.71 -1.19 17.94
C ARG A 116 -8.95 -2.10 17.89
N LYS A 117 -9.69 -2.04 16.81
CA LYS A 117 -10.69 -3.07 16.54
C LYS A 117 -9.95 -4.35 16.17
N LYS A 118 -9.81 -5.25 17.11
CA LYS A 118 -9.35 -6.62 16.84
C LYS A 118 -10.45 -7.34 16.06
N ARG A 119 -10.43 -7.24 14.76
CA ARG A 119 -11.40 -7.92 13.87
C ARG A 119 -11.27 -9.43 13.86
N TRP A 120 -10.16 -9.95 14.39
CA TRP A 120 -9.80 -11.37 14.38
C TRP A 120 -10.39 -12.15 15.57
N LEU A 121 -11.00 -11.48 16.55
CA LEU A 121 -11.53 -12.05 17.78
C LEU A 121 -12.97 -11.57 17.96
N SER A 122 -13.80 -11.95 17.05
CA SER A 122 -15.25 -11.86 17.24
C SER A 122 -15.77 -13.19 17.80
#